data_7b76d33deb9566b72754eea8acb830e7
#
_entry.id   7b76d33deb9566b72754eea8acb830e7
#
_cell.length_a   1.000
_cell.length_b   1.000
_cell.length_c   1.000
_cell.angle_alpha   90.00
_cell.angle_beta   90.00
_cell.angle_gamma   90.00
#
_symmetry.space_group_name_H-M   'P 1'
#
loop_
_entity.id
_entity.type
_entity.pdbx_description
1 polymer ?
#
loop_
_entity_poly.entity_id
_entity_poly.type
_entity_poly.pdbx_seq_one_letter_code
_entity_poly.pdbx_strand_id
1 'polypeptide(L)'
;YGTIAGLAQDLPIPFQDVTTNTGYVAMAYELGLVNGTSATAFSPDRTATREQAAVMLIRLYDSYHAAAPDKIGIAYSAEGLTDLTGYEAVAVGGTRLIYAGESRLTGGPDAEEAAALRQAVTDAGAAPLLYVSGTSTALKDSADHTAEVLTAAVESGGYEGLFLDLAELQSAQKKDFTALAEALRASLGEDRLFYVMVEAPVWQGTAYGGYDYAALGQLADRLVVRVAAYDDS
;
A
#
# COMPACT_ATOMS: atom_id res chain seq x y z
N TYR A 1 -5.17 -5.37 15.46
CA TYR A 1 -3.75 -5.68 15.74
C TYR A 1 -3.44 -7.19 15.71
N GLY A 2 -4.29 -8.08 16.23
CA GLY A 2 -4.04 -9.52 16.27
C GLY A 2 -3.80 -10.17 14.91
N THR A 3 -4.45 -9.69 13.85
CA THR A 3 -4.31 -10.23 12.50
C THR A 3 -2.99 -9.81 11.85
N ILE A 4 -2.55 -8.58 12.08
CA ILE A 4 -1.24 -8.08 11.58
C ILE A 4 -0.11 -8.86 12.25
N ALA A 5 -0.20 -9.06 13.57
CA ALA A 5 0.76 -9.89 14.29
C ALA A 5 0.74 -11.36 13.81
N GLY A 6 -0.42 -11.87 13.37
CA GLY A 6 -0.53 -13.18 12.74
C GLY A 6 0.20 -13.28 11.38
N LEU A 7 0.16 -12.20 10.59
CA LEU A 7 0.93 -12.12 9.34
C LEU A 7 2.45 -11.98 9.58
N ALA A 8 2.84 -11.34 10.67
CA ALA A 8 4.23 -11.11 11.04
C ALA A 8 4.89 -12.29 11.76
N GLN A 9 4.15 -13.37 12.07
CA GLN A 9 4.70 -14.50 12.84
C GLN A 9 5.84 -15.26 12.13
N ASP A 10 5.90 -15.18 10.82
CA ASP A 10 6.91 -15.83 9.98
C ASP A 10 8.07 -14.88 9.62
N LEU A 11 8.03 -13.62 10.08
CA LEU A 11 9.14 -12.71 9.90
C LEU A 11 10.37 -13.18 10.70
N PRO A 12 11.57 -13.11 10.13
CA PRO A 12 12.78 -13.54 10.80
C PRO A 12 13.11 -12.61 11.98
N ILE A 13 13.29 -13.19 13.15
CA ILE A 13 13.80 -12.50 14.34
C ILE A 13 15.10 -13.15 14.81
N PRO A 14 16.05 -12.41 15.39
CA PRO A 14 17.30 -12.97 15.87
C PRO A 14 17.14 -13.80 17.16
N PHE A 15 15.98 -13.72 17.82
CA PHE A 15 15.74 -14.27 19.14
C PHE A 15 15.33 -15.74 19.09
N GLN A 16 16.06 -16.59 19.81
CA GLN A 16 15.84 -18.05 19.84
C GLN A 16 14.89 -18.50 20.97
N ASP A 17 14.58 -17.61 21.89
CA ASP A 17 13.77 -17.87 23.09
C ASP A 17 12.31 -17.39 22.98
N VAL A 18 11.91 -16.90 21.80
CA VAL A 18 10.53 -16.48 21.54
C VAL A 18 9.75 -17.61 20.87
N THR A 19 8.91 -18.29 21.63
CA THR A 19 8.12 -19.44 21.17
C THR A 19 6.63 -19.13 21.05
N THR A 20 6.17 -18.02 21.63
CA THR A 20 4.79 -17.54 21.58
C THR A 20 4.76 -16.06 21.25
N ASN A 21 3.65 -15.60 20.67
CA ASN A 21 3.51 -14.19 20.26
C ASN A 21 4.63 -13.70 19.32
N THR A 22 5.21 -14.59 18.53
CA THR A 22 6.34 -14.31 17.64
C THR A 22 6.10 -13.12 16.74
N GLY A 23 4.90 -13.00 16.16
CA GLY A 23 4.54 -11.88 15.29
C GLY A 23 4.52 -10.53 15.99
N TYR A 24 4.11 -10.46 17.26
CA TYR A 24 4.17 -9.20 18.02
C TYR A 24 5.62 -8.79 18.31
N VAL A 25 6.46 -9.76 18.64
CA VAL A 25 7.90 -9.52 18.88
C VAL A 25 8.60 -9.13 17.59
N ALA A 26 8.27 -9.80 16.48
CA ALA A 26 8.81 -9.48 15.16
C ALA A 26 8.44 -8.05 14.75
N MET A 27 7.18 -7.66 14.87
CA MET A 27 6.75 -6.29 14.60
C MET A 27 7.47 -5.26 15.48
N ALA A 28 7.57 -5.52 16.79
CA ALA A 28 8.23 -4.60 17.70
C ALA A 28 9.75 -4.48 17.41
N TYR A 29 10.36 -5.56 16.95
CA TYR A 29 11.76 -5.58 16.53
C TYR A 29 11.98 -4.82 15.22
N GLU A 30 11.17 -5.07 14.19
CA GLU A 30 11.23 -4.37 12.90
C GLU A 30 10.97 -2.87 13.03
N LEU A 31 10.04 -2.49 13.92
CA LEU A 31 9.78 -1.08 14.25
C LEU A 31 10.88 -0.45 15.14
N GLY A 32 11.93 -1.20 15.50
CA GLY A 32 13.02 -0.70 16.34
C GLY A 32 12.62 -0.42 17.80
N LEU A 33 11.43 -0.85 18.24
CA LEU A 33 10.92 -0.61 19.59
C LEU A 33 11.65 -1.46 20.62
N VAL A 34 12.06 -2.67 20.24
CA VAL A 34 12.77 -3.64 21.10
C VAL A 34 14.02 -4.16 20.41
N ASN A 35 15.06 -4.45 21.20
CA ASN A 35 16.34 -4.98 20.71
C ASN A 35 16.73 -6.32 21.38
N GLY A 36 15.83 -6.89 22.20
CA GLY A 36 16.15 -8.05 23.02
C GLY A 36 17.04 -7.72 24.24
N THR A 37 17.38 -8.76 24.99
CA THR A 37 18.29 -8.68 26.14
C THR A 37 19.73 -9.07 25.77
N SER A 38 19.91 -9.72 24.62
CA SER A 38 21.18 -10.00 23.95
C SER A 38 20.97 -10.12 22.43
N ALA A 39 22.02 -10.36 21.69
CA ALA A 39 21.95 -10.55 20.24
C ALA A 39 21.02 -11.72 19.81
N THR A 40 20.79 -12.70 20.66
CA THR A 40 20.00 -13.91 20.35
C THR A 40 18.90 -14.21 21.36
N ALA A 41 18.67 -13.36 22.35
CA ALA A 41 17.66 -13.55 23.39
C ALA A 41 16.77 -12.31 23.59
N PHE A 42 15.47 -12.53 23.64
CA PHE A 42 14.48 -11.53 23.95
C PHE A 42 14.14 -11.51 25.45
N SER A 43 14.12 -12.69 26.09
CA SER A 43 13.73 -12.94 27.47
C SER A 43 12.25 -12.58 27.76
N PRO A 44 11.29 -13.24 27.10
CA PRO A 44 9.88 -12.86 27.15
C PRO A 44 9.27 -12.94 28.56
N ASP A 45 9.79 -13.84 29.41
CA ASP A 45 9.27 -14.05 30.77
C ASP A 45 9.88 -13.10 31.83
N ARG A 46 10.83 -12.25 31.42
CA ARG A 46 11.42 -11.25 32.33
C ARG A 46 10.57 -9.99 32.39
N THR A 47 10.39 -9.49 33.60
CA THR A 47 9.77 -8.20 33.83
C THR A 47 10.66 -7.08 33.29
N ALA A 48 10.09 -6.22 32.43
CA ALA A 48 10.78 -5.02 31.97
C ALA A 48 10.97 -4.03 33.14
N THR A 49 12.16 -3.41 33.19
CA THR A 49 12.42 -2.34 34.14
C THR A 49 11.70 -1.04 33.69
N ARG A 50 11.58 -0.09 34.61
CA ARG A 50 10.98 1.23 34.28
C ARG A 50 11.80 1.95 33.19
N GLU A 51 13.12 1.80 33.24
CA GLU A 51 14.03 2.38 32.22
C GLU A 51 13.83 1.75 30.86
N GLN A 52 13.69 0.41 30.79
CA GLN A 52 13.40 -0.29 29.54
C GLN A 52 12.03 0.13 28.98
N ALA A 53 11.01 0.23 29.81
CA ALA A 53 9.69 0.72 29.38
C ALA A 53 9.76 2.17 28.88
N ALA A 54 10.49 3.04 29.57
CA ALA A 54 10.69 4.42 29.12
C ALA A 54 11.41 4.50 27.77
N VAL A 55 12.43 3.69 27.55
CA VAL A 55 13.13 3.64 26.24
C VAL A 55 12.21 3.17 25.14
N MET A 56 11.38 2.15 25.36
CA MET A 56 10.40 1.70 24.37
C MET A 56 9.37 2.79 24.04
N LEU A 57 8.88 3.50 25.05
CA LEU A 57 7.92 4.60 24.86
C LEU A 57 8.54 5.77 24.10
N ILE A 58 9.81 6.13 24.38
CA ILE A 58 10.52 7.20 23.64
C ILE A 58 10.72 6.76 22.18
N ARG A 59 11.17 5.54 21.93
CA ARG A 59 11.34 5.04 20.56
C ARG A 59 10.01 5.04 19.78
N LEU A 60 8.93 4.63 20.43
CA LEU A 60 7.59 4.69 19.84
C LEU A 60 7.19 6.14 19.53
N TYR A 61 7.43 7.05 20.49
CA TYR A 61 7.16 8.48 20.32
C TYR A 61 7.97 9.08 19.17
N ASP A 62 9.28 8.79 19.15
CA ASP A 62 10.19 9.29 18.11
C ASP A 62 9.79 8.72 16.73
N SER A 63 9.48 7.42 16.63
CA SER A 63 9.01 6.80 15.39
C SER A 63 7.69 7.40 14.90
N TYR A 64 6.79 7.75 15.83
CA TYR A 64 5.52 8.39 15.50
C TYR A 64 5.67 9.85 15.07
N HIS A 65 6.70 10.56 15.58
CA HIS A 65 6.94 11.98 15.30
C HIS A 65 8.10 12.23 14.34
N ALA A 66 8.92 11.22 14.03
CA ALA A 66 10.17 11.38 13.26
C ALA A 66 9.96 11.71 11.78
N ALA A 67 8.77 11.45 11.24
CA ALA A 67 8.36 11.98 9.95
C ALA A 67 6.86 12.26 10.03
N ALA A 68 6.41 13.44 9.61
CA ALA A 68 5.04 13.53 9.13
C ALA A 68 4.92 12.43 8.06
N PRO A 69 4.02 11.45 8.21
CA PRO A 69 3.88 10.43 7.18
C PRO A 69 3.62 11.15 5.86
N ASP A 70 4.35 10.76 4.83
CA ASP A 70 4.14 11.28 3.49
C ASP A 70 2.67 11.11 3.17
N LYS A 71 1.99 12.22 2.90
CA LYS A 71 0.57 12.18 2.61
C LYS A 71 0.37 11.70 1.18
N ILE A 72 -0.57 10.80 1.01
CA ILE A 72 -1.04 10.34 -0.29
C ILE A 72 -2.49 10.75 -0.43
N GLY A 73 -2.82 11.44 -1.51
CA GLY A 73 -4.18 11.89 -1.80
C GLY A 73 -4.80 11.15 -2.99
N ILE A 74 -6.13 11.21 -3.08
CA ILE A 74 -6.88 10.84 -4.28
C ILE A 74 -7.76 12.02 -4.64
N ALA A 75 -7.64 12.53 -5.87
CA ALA A 75 -8.36 13.69 -6.37
C ALA A 75 -9.20 13.32 -7.60
N TYR A 76 -10.48 13.61 -7.55
CA TYR A 76 -11.42 13.37 -8.65
C TYR A 76 -11.77 14.66 -9.43
N SER A 77 -11.46 15.82 -8.89
CA SER A 77 -11.61 17.11 -9.55
C SER A 77 -10.56 18.10 -9.06
N ALA A 78 -10.28 19.14 -9.85
CA ALA A 78 -9.37 20.21 -9.46
C ALA A 78 -10.02 21.19 -8.44
N GLU A 79 -11.33 21.16 -8.30
CA GLU A 79 -12.06 21.98 -7.36
C GLU A 79 -11.74 21.58 -5.92
N GLY A 80 -11.19 22.50 -5.15
CA GLY A 80 -10.81 22.26 -3.76
C GLY A 80 -9.38 21.76 -3.54
N LEU A 81 -8.58 21.55 -4.58
CA LEU A 81 -7.14 21.29 -4.43
C LEU A 81 -6.39 22.60 -4.11
N THR A 82 -6.53 23.08 -2.88
CA THR A 82 -5.99 24.38 -2.49
C THR A 82 -4.68 24.31 -1.69
N ASP A 83 -4.43 23.20 -1.00
CA ASP A 83 -3.21 23.00 -0.20
C ASP A 83 -2.80 21.51 -0.22
N LEU A 84 -1.74 21.21 -0.94
CA LEU A 84 -1.10 19.89 -1.01
C LEU A 84 0.23 19.85 -0.25
N THR A 85 0.43 20.76 0.70
CA THR A 85 1.66 20.79 1.51
C THR A 85 1.86 19.46 2.25
N GLY A 86 3.01 18.83 2.02
CA GLY A 86 3.39 17.55 2.62
C GLY A 86 2.75 16.33 1.97
N TYR A 87 2.12 16.48 0.79
CA TYR A 87 1.75 15.33 -0.03
C TYR A 87 2.95 14.87 -0.85
N GLU A 88 3.27 13.58 -0.77
CA GLU A 88 4.26 12.90 -1.63
C GLU A 88 3.68 12.70 -3.03
N ALA A 89 2.47 12.20 -3.09
CA ALA A 89 1.78 11.90 -4.33
C ALA A 89 0.26 12.14 -4.22
N VAL A 90 -0.35 12.46 -5.34
CA VAL A 90 -1.80 12.53 -5.48
C VAL A 90 -2.24 11.69 -6.68
N ALA A 91 -3.05 10.69 -6.42
CA ALA A 91 -3.68 9.87 -7.45
C ALA A 91 -4.85 10.63 -8.09
N VAL A 92 -4.80 10.80 -9.39
CA VAL A 92 -5.69 11.68 -10.15
C VAL A 92 -6.65 10.85 -10.99
N GLY A 93 -7.91 11.22 -10.95
CA GLY A 93 -8.93 10.71 -11.84
C GLY A 93 -9.94 9.79 -11.18
N GLY A 94 -10.74 9.14 -11.96
CA GLY A 94 -11.75 8.14 -11.57
C GLY A 94 -11.82 7.06 -12.64
N THR A 95 -10.67 6.78 -13.25
CA THR A 95 -10.54 5.78 -14.32
C THR A 95 -10.82 4.39 -13.78
N ARG A 96 -11.54 3.59 -14.54
CA ARG A 96 -11.88 2.22 -14.19
C ARG A 96 -11.30 1.23 -15.19
N LEU A 97 -10.65 0.21 -14.68
CA LEU A 97 -10.23 -0.95 -15.43
C LEU A 97 -11.39 -1.96 -15.51
N ILE A 98 -11.81 -2.29 -16.71
CA ILE A 98 -12.85 -3.27 -16.99
C ILE A 98 -12.34 -4.34 -17.96
N TYR A 99 -13.00 -5.51 -17.95
CA TYR A 99 -12.80 -6.53 -18.95
C TYR A 99 -14.04 -6.60 -19.87
N ALA A 100 -13.82 -6.36 -21.18
CA ALA A 100 -14.85 -6.42 -22.21
C ALA A 100 -14.36 -7.23 -23.43
N GLY A 101 -13.90 -8.48 -23.16
CA GLY A 101 -13.17 -9.31 -24.13
C GLY A 101 -11.66 -9.07 -24.08
N GLU A 102 -11.25 -7.91 -23.65
CA GLU A 102 -9.89 -7.47 -23.37
C GLU A 102 -9.91 -6.41 -22.26
N SER A 103 -8.77 -6.11 -21.66
CA SER A 103 -8.61 -5.05 -20.68
C SER A 103 -8.80 -3.68 -21.32
N ARG A 104 -9.65 -2.84 -20.72
CA ARG A 104 -9.95 -1.48 -21.19
C ARG A 104 -10.09 -0.52 -20.02
N LEU A 105 -9.70 0.72 -20.26
CA LEU A 105 -9.93 1.83 -19.35
C LEU A 105 -11.19 2.60 -19.76
N THR A 106 -12.02 2.96 -18.78
CA THR A 106 -13.26 3.72 -18.98
C THR A 106 -13.45 4.74 -17.87
N GLY A 107 -14.25 5.78 -18.13
CA GLY A 107 -14.48 6.86 -17.17
C GLY A 107 -13.23 7.71 -16.95
N GLY A 108 -13.22 8.41 -15.83
CA GLY A 108 -12.19 9.39 -15.51
C GLY A 108 -12.52 10.77 -16.08
N PRO A 109 -11.69 11.78 -15.74
CA PRO A 109 -11.82 13.12 -16.27
C PRO A 109 -11.52 13.14 -17.78
N ASP A 110 -12.01 14.14 -18.48
CA ASP A 110 -11.59 14.36 -19.85
C ASP A 110 -10.12 14.83 -19.92
N ALA A 111 -9.58 14.94 -21.13
CA ALA A 111 -8.16 15.25 -21.31
C ALA A 111 -7.75 16.62 -20.77
N GLU A 112 -8.63 17.62 -20.82
CA GLU A 112 -8.41 18.98 -20.32
C GLU A 112 -8.44 18.98 -18.78
N GLU A 113 -9.45 18.39 -18.19
CA GLU A 113 -9.58 18.25 -16.74
C GLU A 113 -8.44 17.41 -16.15
N ALA A 114 -8.06 16.30 -16.78
CA ALA A 114 -6.94 15.48 -16.38
C ALA A 114 -5.60 16.28 -16.42
N ALA A 115 -5.40 17.09 -17.46
CA ALA A 115 -4.22 17.94 -17.56
C ALA A 115 -4.20 19.01 -16.45
N ALA A 116 -5.32 19.65 -16.17
CA ALA A 116 -5.46 20.65 -15.10
C ALA A 116 -5.20 20.05 -13.73
N LEU A 117 -5.74 18.86 -13.46
CA LEU A 117 -5.50 18.13 -12.21
C LEU A 117 -4.00 17.80 -12.02
N ARG A 118 -3.35 17.22 -13.04
CA ARG A 118 -1.93 16.89 -12.98
C ARG A 118 -1.09 18.15 -12.74
N GLN A 119 -1.38 19.22 -13.47
CA GLN A 119 -0.66 20.48 -13.30
C GLN A 119 -0.78 21.03 -11.88
N ALA A 120 -2.00 21.03 -11.31
CA ALA A 120 -2.22 21.49 -9.94
C ALA A 120 -1.44 20.65 -8.92
N VAL A 121 -1.37 19.33 -9.11
CA VAL A 121 -0.59 18.42 -8.24
C VAL A 121 0.91 18.70 -8.38
N THR A 122 1.41 18.84 -9.61
CA THR A 122 2.83 19.13 -9.88
C THR A 122 3.24 20.50 -9.34
N ASP A 123 2.41 21.54 -9.52
CA ASP A 123 2.66 22.89 -9.03
C ASP A 123 2.74 22.94 -7.49
N ALA A 124 2.04 22.03 -6.83
CA ALA A 124 2.10 21.85 -5.38
C ALA A 124 3.31 21.02 -4.89
N GLY A 125 4.12 20.51 -5.81
CA GLY A 125 5.32 19.72 -5.52
C GLY A 125 5.07 18.24 -5.19
N ALA A 126 3.86 17.71 -5.49
CA ALA A 126 3.51 16.30 -5.34
C ALA A 126 3.56 15.56 -6.69
N ALA A 127 3.77 14.24 -6.66
CA ALA A 127 3.77 13.41 -7.85
C ALA A 127 2.33 13.08 -8.31
N PRO A 128 1.92 13.40 -9.55
CA PRO A 128 0.62 13.00 -10.08
C PRO A 128 0.62 11.55 -10.55
N LEU A 129 -0.16 10.69 -9.90
CA LEU A 129 -0.34 9.29 -10.28
C LEU A 129 -1.67 9.10 -11.02
N LEU A 130 -1.71 8.18 -11.99
CA LEU A 130 -2.98 7.74 -12.58
C LEU A 130 -3.71 6.86 -11.58
N TYR A 131 -4.89 7.29 -11.10
CA TYR A 131 -5.74 6.44 -10.27
C TYR A 131 -6.59 5.51 -11.14
N VAL A 132 -6.43 4.21 -10.92
CA VAL A 132 -7.23 3.19 -11.63
C VAL A 132 -7.90 2.28 -10.62
N SER A 133 -9.22 2.29 -10.62
CA SER A 133 -10.04 1.37 -9.83
C SER A 133 -10.56 0.20 -10.67
N GLY A 134 -10.92 -0.88 -10.00
CA GLY A 134 -11.53 -2.04 -10.64
C GLY A 134 -11.98 -3.09 -9.64
N THR A 135 -12.42 -4.22 -10.15
CA THR A 135 -12.82 -5.39 -9.36
C THR A 135 -12.10 -6.63 -9.87
N SER A 136 -12.37 -7.78 -9.26
CA SER A 136 -11.82 -9.08 -9.69
C SER A 136 -12.05 -9.40 -11.17
N THR A 137 -13.06 -8.79 -11.81
CA THR A 137 -13.32 -8.98 -13.24
C THR A 137 -12.21 -8.42 -14.14
N ALA A 138 -11.46 -7.46 -13.68
CA ALA A 138 -10.32 -6.88 -14.38
C ALA A 138 -9.16 -7.90 -14.56
N LEU A 139 -9.12 -8.95 -13.73
CA LEU A 139 -8.11 -10.01 -13.78
C LEU A 139 -8.44 -11.16 -14.76
N LYS A 140 -9.44 -10.97 -15.62
CA LYS A 140 -9.83 -11.98 -16.64
C LYS A 140 -8.93 -11.97 -17.88
N ASP A 141 -8.23 -10.90 -18.09
CA ASP A 141 -7.24 -10.78 -19.17
C ASP A 141 -5.87 -11.29 -18.72
N SER A 142 -4.93 -11.41 -19.66
CA SER A 142 -3.55 -11.70 -19.30
C SER A 142 -2.93 -10.55 -18.49
N ALA A 143 -2.08 -10.90 -17.55
CA ALA A 143 -1.36 -9.91 -16.75
C ALA A 143 -0.53 -8.96 -17.62
N ASP A 144 0.17 -9.51 -18.62
CA ASP A 144 1.01 -8.73 -19.53
C ASP A 144 0.21 -7.71 -20.35
N HIS A 145 -0.90 -8.13 -20.96
CA HIS A 145 -1.74 -7.21 -21.74
C HIS A 145 -2.39 -6.13 -20.85
N THR A 146 -2.85 -6.50 -19.67
CA THR A 146 -3.40 -5.53 -18.72
C THR A 146 -2.33 -4.52 -18.27
N ALA A 147 -1.11 -4.99 -18.02
CA ALA A 147 0.02 -4.13 -17.67
C ALA A 147 0.39 -3.17 -18.83
N GLU A 148 0.41 -3.65 -20.06
CA GLU A 148 0.63 -2.81 -21.25
C GLU A 148 -0.41 -1.69 -21.37
N VAL A 149 -1.70 -2.02 -21.20
CA VAL A 149 -2.80 -1.03 -21.26
C VAL A 149 -2.63 0.03 -20.18
N LEU A 150 -2.30 -0.37 -18.94
CA LEU A 150 -2.13 0.54 -17.82
C LEU A 150 -0.88 1.41 -17.96
N THR A 151 0.24 0.83 -18.37
CA THR A 151 1.50 1.56 -18.58
C THR A 151 1.37 2.56 -19.72
N ALA A 152 0.75 2.16 -20.84
CA ALA A 152 0.48 3.09 -21.95
C ALA A 152 -0.40 4.28 -21.52
N ALA A 153 -1.35 4.06 -20.63
CA ALA A 153 -2.19 5.15 -20.09
C ALA A 153 -1.39 6.08 -19.17
N VAL A 154 -0.51 5.56 -18.33
CA VAL A 154 0.42 6.36 -17.51
C VAL A 154 1.30 7.23 -18.38
N GLU A 155 1.91 6.65 -19.42
CA GLU A 155 2.84 7.35 -20.33
C GLU A 155 2.13 8.41 -21.18
N SER A 156 1.07 8.01 -21.90
CA SER A 156 0.34 8.92 -22.77
C SER A 156 -0.37 10.02 -21.98
N GLY A 157 -0.77 9.71 -20.75
CA GLY A 157 -1.38 10.66 -19.83
C GLY A 157 -0.38 11.61 -19.17
N GLY A 158 0.93 11.35 -19.22
CA GLY A 158 1.95 12.17 -18.58
C GLY A 158 1.94 12.10 -17.04
N TYR A 159 1.59 10.94 -16.48
CA TYR A 159 1.63 10.68 -15.04
C TYR A 159 3.01 10.18 -14.61
N GLU A 160 3.38 10.45 -13.36
CA GLU A 160 4.63 9.96 -12.78
C GLU A 160 4.55 8.51 -12.31
N GLY A 161 3.35 7.92 -12.30
CA GLY A 161 3.14 6.55 -11.91
C GLY A 161 1.69 6.13 -11.89
N LEU A 162 1.44 4.98 -11.29
CA LEU A 162 0.13 4.31 -11.21
C LEU A 162 -0.28 4.12 -9.76
N PHE A 163 -1.53 4.42 -9.43
CA PHE A 163 -2.18 3.97 -8.21
C PHE A 163 -3.30 2.98 -8.55
N LEU A 164 -3.06 1.71 -8.33
CA LEU A 164 -3.98 0.62 -8.65
C LEU A 164 -4.85 0.25 -7.45
N ASP A 165 -6.15 0.30 -7.63
CA ASP A 165 -7.16 -0.04 -6.63
C ASP A 165 -8.12 -1.12 -7.17
N LEU A 166 -7.73 -2.40 -7.05
CA LEU A 166 -8.64 -3.51 -7.35
C LEU A 166 -9.28 -4.00 -6.07
N ALA A 167 -10.58 -3.74 -5.93
CA ALA A 167 -11.37 -4.12 -4.77
C ALA A 167 -12.03 -5.51 -4.93
N GLU A 168 -12.55 -6.04 -3.82
CA GLU A 168 -13.35 -7.28 -3.77
C GLU A 168 -12.58 -8.53 -4.23
N LEU A 169 -11.26 -8.54 -4.07
CA LEU A 169 -10.43 -9.68 -4.40
C LEU A 169 -10.55 -10.76 -3.32
N GLN A 170 -10.88 -11.98 -3.73
CA GLN A 170 -10.91 -13.14 -2.87
C GLN A 170 -9.63 -13.96 -3.04
N SER A 171 -9.42 -14.96 -2.18
CA SER A 171 -8.23 -15.82 -2.23
C SER A 171 -8.00 -16.48 -3.61
N ALA A 172 -9.06 -16.70 -4.38
CA ALA A 172 -8.95 -17.23 -5.74
C ALA A 172 -8.22 -16.29 -6.71
N GLN A 173 -8.29 -14.98 -6.52
CA GLN A 173 -7.65 -13.97 -7.36
C GLN A 173 -6.23 -13.61 -6.92
N LYS A 174 -5.77 -14.12 -5.77
CA LYS A 174 -4.48 -13.77 -5.19
C LYS A 174 -3.31 -13.94 -6.17
N LYS A 175 -3.27 -15.09 -6.85
CA LYS A 175 -2.22 -15.41 -7.80
C LYS A 175 -2.26 -14.50 -9.04
N ASP A 176 -3.46 -14.27 -9.57
CA ASP A 176 -3.64 -13.46 -10.79
C ASP A 176 -3.32 -11.99 -10.50
N PHE A 177 -3.69 -11.49 -9.32
CA PHE A 177 -3.35 -10.13 -8.92
C PHE A 177 -1.84 -9.93 -8.68
N THR A 178 -1.18 -10.92 -8.06
CA THR A 178 0.28 -10.89 -7.91
C THR A 178 0.97 -10.89 -9.27
N ALA A 179 0.54 -11.74 -10.21
CA ALA A 179 1.09 -11.76 -11.56
C ALA A 179 0.89 -10.43 -12.31
N LEU A 180 -0.27 -9.78 -12.14
CA LEU A 180 -0.50 -8.44 -12.69
C LEU A 180 0.46 -7.41 -12.07
N ALA A 181 0.69 -7.45 -10.77
CA ALA A 181 1.62 -6.54 -10.11
C ALA A 181 3.07 -6.75 -10.57
N GLU A 182 3.50 -8.00 -10.78
CA GLU A 182 4.80 -8.34 -11.36
C GLU A 182 4.95 -7.78 -12.78
N ALA A 183 3.96 -8.00 -13.64
CA ALA A 183 3.94 -7.49 -15.00
C ALA A 183 3.94 -5.94 -15.03
N LEU A 184 3.19 -5.30 -14.13
CA LEU A 184 3.17 -3.84 -13.99
C LEU A 184 4.52 -3.28 -13.57
N ARG A 185 5.17 -3.86 -12.54
CA ARG A 185 6.51 -3.40 -12.14
C ARG A 185 7.51 -3.56 -13.27
N ALA A 186 7.47 -4.67 -13.98
CA ALA A 186 8.35 -4.90 -15.14
C ALA A 186 8.10 -3.88 -16.28
N SER A 187 6.85 -3.53 -16.55
CA SER A 187 6.47 -2.59 -17.62
C SER A 187 6.69 -1.12 -17.23
N LEU A 188 6.37 -0.73 -16.00
CA LEU A 188 6.58 0.63 -15.47
C LEU A 188 8.07 0.96 -15.28
N GLY A 189 8.90 -0.04 -14.98
CA GLY A 189 10.30 0.16 -14.61
C GLY A 189 10.47 0.75 -13.20
N GLU A 190 11.71 0.99 -12.80
CA GLU A 190 12.05 1.51 -11.46
C GLU A 190 11.85 3.02 -11.32
N ASP A 191 11.78 3.75 -12.42
CA ASP A 191 11.69 5.22 -12.43
C ASP A 191 10.27 5.75 -12.21
N ARG A 192 9.27 4.88 -12.29
CA ARG A 192 7.86 5.26 -12.11
C ARG A 192 7.29 4.72 -10.81
N LEU A 193 6.55 5.56 -10.12
CA LEU A 193 5.88 5.17 -8.87
C LEU A 193 4.76 4.15 -9.13
N PHE A 194 4.72 3.13 -8.31
CA PHE A 194 3.66 2.12 -8.33
C PHE A 194 3.07 1.94 -6.94
N TYR A 195 1.85 2.43 -6.74
CA TYR A 195 1.11 2.33 -5.50
C TYR A 195 -0.05 1.36 -5.65
N VAL A 196 -0.28 0.56 -4.63
CA VAL A 196 -1.33 -0.46 -4.63
C VAL A 196 -2.22 -0.29 -3.40
N MET A 197 -3.53 -0.15 -3.64
CA MET A 197 -4.52 -0.23 -2.58
C MET A 197 -4.77 -1.69 -2.21
N VAL A 198 -4.74 -1.98 -0.92
CA VAL A 198 -5.05 -3.30 -0.37
C VAL A 198 -6.07 -3.19 0.76
N GLU A 199 -6.85 -4.24 0.99
CA GLU A 199 -7.77 -4.27 2.13
C GLU A 199 -7.02 -4.55 3.44
N ALA A 200 -7.48 -3.96 4.54
CA ALA A 200 -6.92 -4.26 5.85
C ALA A 200 -7.19 -5.74 6.21
N PRO A 201 -6.18 -6.49 6.67
CA PRO A 201 -6.43 -7.82 7.22
C PRO A 201 -7.23 -7.68 8.52
N VAL A 202 -8.46 -8.19 8.50
CA VAL A 202 -9.37 -8.14 9.63
C VAL A 202 -9.69 -9.54 10.13
N TRP A 203 -9.95 -9.67 11.44
CA TRP A 203 -10.23 -10.97 12.07
C TRP A 203 -11.48 -11.67 11.49
N GLN A 204 -12.47 -10.88 11.08
CA GLN A 204 -13.69 -11.38 10.46
C GLN A 204 -13.79 -10.82 9.05
N GLY A 205 -13.73 -11.68 8.06
CA GLY A 205 -13.82 -11.30 6.67
C GLY A 205 -12.80 -12.02 5.80
N THR A 206 -13.02 -12.01 4.50
CA THR A 206 -12.19 -12.70 3.51
C THR A 206 -11.64 -11.74 2.44
N ALA A 207 -12.03 -10.47 2.48
CA ALA A 207 -11.67 -9.48 1.46
C ALA A 207 -10.17 -9.25 1.34
N TYR A 208 -9.40 -9.46 2.41
CA TYR A 208 -7.94 -9.38 2.40
C TYR A 208 -7.26 -10.60 1.77
N GLY A 209 -7.98 -11.71 1.60
CA GLY A 209 -7.43 -12.97 1.09
C GLY A 209 -6.92 -12.91 -0.35
N GLY A 210 -7.37 -11.91 -1.11
CA GLY A 210 -6.97 -11.70 -2.51
C GLY A 210 -5.61 -11.01 -2.67
N TYR A 211 -4.93 -10.61 -1.57
CA TYR A 211 -3.67 -9.86 -1.61
C TYR A 211 -2.52 -10.68 -1.03
N ASP A 212 -1.42 -10.74 -1.76
CA ASP A 212 -0.14 -11.23 -1.25
C ASP A 212 0.69 -10.05 -0.76
N TYR A 213 0.51 -9.68 0.51
CA TYR A 213 1.15 -8.49 1.08
C TYR A 213 2.68 -8.54 1.01
N ALA A 214 3.27 -9.74 1.13
CA ALA A 214 4.72 -9.91 1.07
C ALA A 214 5.23 -9.68 -0.36
N ALA A 215 4.60 -10.29 -1.36
CA ALA A 215 4.97 -10.10 -2.76
C ALA A 215 4.68 -8.65 -3.22
N LEU A 216 3.49 -8.13 -2.92
CA LEU A 216 3.10 -6.77 -3.30
C LEU A 216 4.01 -5.71 -2.65
N GLY A 217 4.45 -5.93 -1.40
CA GLY A 217 5.38 -5.03 -0.71
C GLY A 217 6.79 -5.00 -1.28
N GLN A 218 7.17 -5.99 -2.11
CA GLN A 218 8.43 -5.99 -2.85
C GLN A 218 8.31 -5.36 -4.24
N LEU A 219 7.10 -5.31 -4.78
CA LEU A 219 6.81 -4.83 -6.14
C LEU A 219 6.36 -3.36 -6.16
N ALA A 220 5.59 -2.96 -5.17
CA ALA A 220 5.04 -1.59 -5.08
C ALA A 220 5.92 -0.70 -4.21
N ASP A 221 6.02 0.58 -4.57
CA ASP A 221 6.68 1.59 -3.74
C ASP A 221 5.90 1.89 -2.46
N ARG A 222 4.56 1.75 -2.52
CA ARG A 222 3.67 1.89 -1.37
C ARG A 222 2.51 0.90 -1.43
N LEU A 223 2.20 0.28 -0.30
CA LEU A 223 0.92 -0.38 -0.06
C LEU A 223 0.04 0.55 0.77
N VAL A 224 -1.07 0.98 0.18
CA VAL A 224 -2.06 1.84 0.84
C VAL A 224 -3.17 0.96 1.39
N VAL A 225 -3.25 0.86 2.70
CA VAL A 225 -4.23 -0.02 3.36
C VAL A 225 -5.56 0.70 3.51
N ARG A 226 -6.61 0.15 2.88
CA ARG A 226 -7.97 0.64 3.08
C ARG A 226 -8.47 0.23 4.47
N VAL A 227 -8.76 1.20 5.29
CA VAL A 227 -9.36 1.00 6.61
C VAL A 227 -10.81 1.45 6.51
N ALA A 228 -11.76 0.54 6.78
CA ALA A 228 -13.16 0.93 6.94
C ALA A 228 -13.29 1.94 8.08
N ALA A 229 -14.15 2.94 7.92
CA ALA A 229 -14.46 3.84 9.00
C ALA A 229 -14.87 3.01 10.23
N TYR A 230 -14.24 3.29 11.37
CA TYR A 230 -14.64 2.71 12.65
C TYR A 230 -16.03 3.29 12.93
N ASP A 231 -17.04 2.47 12.80
CA ASP A 231 -18.39 2.84 13.18
C ASP A 231 -18.46 2.62 14.71
N ASP A 232 -18.42 3.71 15.47
CA ASP A 232 -18.58 3.74 16.93
C ASP A 232 -20.06 3.57 17.31
N SER A 233 -20.77 2.62 16.69
CA SER A 233 -22.16 2.29 17.01
C SER A 233 -22.28 1.21 18.08
#